data_a53c9b350093e8496e4cc4708eda1d37
#
_entry.id   a53c9b350093e8496e4cc4708eda1d37
#
_cell.length_a   1.000
_cell.length_b   1.000
_cell.length_c   1.000
_cell.angle_alpha   90.00
_cell.angle_beta   90.00
_cell.angle_gamma   90.00
#
_symmetry.space_group_name_H-M   'P 1'
#
loop_
_entity.id
_entity.type
_entity.pdbx_description
1 polymer ?
#
loop_
_entity_poly.entity_id
_entity_poly.type
_entity_poly.pdbx_seq_one_letter_code
_entity_poly.pdbx_strand_id
1 'polypeptide(L)'
;MKIINFGSINIDHVYSVDHFVRPGETLKSENYAFFSGGKGANQSFALARAGVSVMHAGKVGPEGAWLKEKLQDNGVDVSLVKVVDAPTGHAVIQVNR
;
A
#
# COMPACT_ATOMS: atom_id res chain seq x y z
N MET A 1 -18.84 -16.43 8.61
CA MET A 1 -18.92 -15.80 7.27
C MET A 1 -17.59 -15.18 6.94
N LYS A 2 -17.13 -15.35 5.72
CA LYS A 2 -15.86 -14.77 5.27
C LYS A 2 -16.14 -13.68 4.21
N ILE A 3 -15.56 -12.51 4.39
CA ILE A 3 -15.66 -11.43 3.42
C ILE A 3 -14.47 -11.52 2.47
N ILE A 4 -14.72 -11.45 1.17
CA ILE A 4 -13.70 -11.35 0.15
C ILE A 4 -13.66 -9.88 -0.28
N ASN A 5 -12.51 -9.24 -0.05
CA ASN A 5 -12.26 -7.87 -0.47
C ASN A 5 -11.31 -7.87 -1.66
N PHE A 6 -11.79 -7.38 -2.79
CA PHE A 6 -11.00 -7.29 -4.01
C PHE A 6 -10.62 -5.82 -4.23
N GLY A 7 -9.35 -5.51 -4.11
CA GLY A 7 -8.98 -4.10 -4.24
C GLY A 7 -7.48 -3.83 -4.25
N SER A 8 -7.15 -2.57 -4.42
CA SER A 8 -5.79 -2.09 -4.61
C SER A 8 -4.91 -2.31 -3.39
N ILE A 9 -3.67 -2.70 -3.67
CA ILE A 9 -2.57 -2.79 -2.71
C ILE A 9 -1.44 -1.96 -3.30
N ASN A 10 -1.05 -0.87 -2.64
CA ASN A 10 -0.08 0.07 -3.18
C ASN A 10 1.04 0.34 -2.17
N ILE A 11 2.17 0.80 -2.70
CA ILE A 11 3.24 1.38 -1.90
C ILE A 11 3.10 2.89 -1.97
N ASP A 12 2.97 3.54 -0.80
CA ASP A 12 2.96 4.99 -0.73
C ASP A 12 4.38 5.47 -0.43
N HIS A 13 4.96 6.20 -1.39
CA HIS A 13 6.26 6.86 -1.24
C HIS A 13 6.02 8.29 -0.78
N VAL A 14 6.41 8.61 0.44
CA VAL A 14 6.14 9.90 1.07
C VAL A 14 7.42 10.70 1.18
N TYR A 15 7.45 11.85 0.52
CA TYR A 15 8.58 12.78 0.50
C TYR A 15 8.21 14.03 1.28
N SER A 16 8.97 14.33 2.32
CA SER A 16 8.84 15.60 3.03
C SER A 16 9.65 16.65 2.30
N VAL A 17 9.00 17.72 1.89
CA VAL A 17 9.57 18.78 1.06
C VAL A 17 9.27 20.15 1.66
N ASP A 18 10.10 21.15 1.31
CA ASP A 18 9.89 22.54 1.73
C ASP A 18 8.62 23.12 1.09
N HIS A 19 8.44 22.84 -0.19
CA HIS A 19 7.26 23.22 -0.95
C HIS A 19 6.99 22.17 -2.01
N PHE A 20 5.79 22.17 -2.59
CA PHE A 20 5.48 21.26 -3.68
C PHE A 20 6.31 21.61 -4.93
N VAL A 21 6.85 20.57 -5.57
CA VAL A 21 7.66 20.75 -6.75
C VAL A 21 6.86 21.47 -7.87
N ARG A 22 7.50 22.41 -8.55
CA ARG A 22 6.92 23.19 -9.65
C ARG A 22 7.40 22.66 -10.99
N PRO A 23 6.68 22.96 -12.08
CA PRO A 23 7.13 22.58 -13.42
C PRO A 23 8.56 23.02 -13.70
N GLY A 24 9.39 22.12 -14.20
CA GLY A 24 10.80 22.39 -14.50
C GLY A 24 11.73 22.47 -13.29
N GLU A 25 11.22 22.30 -12.09
CA GLU A 25 12.01 22.37 -10.86
C GLU A 25 12.50 20.99 -10.44
N THR A 26 13.73 20.93 -9.93
CA THR A 26 14.27 19.78 -9.20
C THR A 26 14.36 20.15 -7.73
N LEU A 27 13.70 19.39 -6.89
CA LEU A 27 13.61 19.68 -5.46
C LEU A 27 14.16 18.51 -4.67
N LYS A 28 15.08 18.79 -3.75
CA LYS A 28 15.59 17.78 -2.82
C LYS A 28 14.56 17.56 -1.70
N SER A 29 14.24 16.30 -1.42
CA SER A 29 13.40 15.97 -0.27
C SER A 29 14.21 16.05 1.02
N GLU A 30 13.58 16.50 2.09
CA GLU A 30 14.19 16.56 3.42
C GLU A 30 14.13 15.21 4.11
N ASN A 31 13.09 14.43 3.82
CA ASN A 31 12.90 13.11 4.36
C ASN A 31 12.10 12.26 3.37
N TYR A 32 12.30 10.96 3.47
CA TYR A 32 11.58 9.98 2.67
C TYR A 32 11.18 8.79 3.52
N ALA A 33 9.95 8.34 3.37
CA ALA A 33 9.47 7.10 3.97
C ALA A 33 8.49 6.41 3.02
N PHE A 34 8.30 5.11 3.20
CA PHE A 34 7.30 4.38 2.43
C PHE A 34 6.37 3.62 3.36
N PHE A 35 5.12 3.50 2.95
CA PHE A 35 4.07 2.90 3.73
C PHE A 35 3.21 2.02 2.86
N SER A 36 2.48 1.08 3.49
CA SER A 36 1.43 0.38 2.78
C SER A 36 0.27 1.33 2.51
N GLY A 37 -0.26 1.27 1.30
CA GLY A 37 -1.38 2.09 0.88
C GLY A 37 -2.36 1.27 0.04
N GLY A 38 -3.27 1.98 -0.59
CA GLY A 38 -4.36 1.40 -1.36
C GLY A 38 -5.64 1.29 -0.55
N LYS A 39 -6.73 1.78 -1.12
CA LYS A 39 -8.04 1.75 -0.45
C LYS A 39 -8.46 0.32 -0.12
N GLY A 40 -8.20 -0.62 -1.04
CA GLY A 40 -8.51 -2.03 -0.82
C GLY A 40 -7.77 -2.61 0.37
N ALA A 41 -6.46 -2.43 0.42
CA ALA A 41 -5.65 -2.91 1.54
C ALA A 41 -6.09 -2.28 2.86
N ASN A 42 -6.35 -0.97 2.87
CA ASN A 42 -6.80 -0.28 4.08
C ASN A 42 -8.14 -0.81 4.59
N GLN A 43 -9.06 -1.17 3.70
CA GLN A 43 -10.32 -1.80 4.08
C GLN A 43 -10.09 -3.18 4.71
N SER A 44 -9.21 -4.00 4.15
CA SER A 44 -8.89 -5.31 4.70
C SER A 44 -8.26 -5.21 6.09
N PHE A 45 -7.33 -4.27 6.29
CA PHE A 45 -6.77 -4.03 7.62
C PHE A 45 -7.85 -3.63 8.63
N ALA A 46 -8.75 -2.74 8.25
CA ALA A 46 -9.82 -2.28 9.15
C ALA A 46 -10.78 -3.42 9.51
N LEU A 47 -11.17 -4.24 8.54
CA LEU A 47 -12.04 -5.39 8.77
C LEU A 47 -11.38 -6.41 9.68
N ALA A 48 -10.11 -6.73 9.46
CA ALA A 48 -9.37 -7.67 10.28
C ALA A 48 -9.25 -7.19 11.72
N ARG A 49 -8.97 -5.90 11.91
CA ARG A 49 -8.88 -5.28 13.25
C ARG A 49 -10.21 -5.29 13.98
N ALA A 50 -11.31 -5.24 13.23
CA ALA A 50 -12.66 -5.34 13.80
C ALA A 50 -13.08 -6.79 14.12
N GLY A 51 -12.21 -7.76 13.88
CA GLY A 51 -12.47 -9.17 14.16
C GLY A 51 -13.22 -9.89 13.04
N VAL A 52 -13.34 -9.28 11.87
CA VAL A 52 -14.00 -9.90 10.72
C VAL A 52 -13.05 -10.85 10.01
N SER A 53 -13.55 -12.02 9.61
CA SER A 53 -12.80 -12.95 8.78
C SER A 53 -12.78 -12.41 7.35
N VAL A 54 -11.63 -11.89 6.91
CA VAL A 54 -11.48 -11.26 5.61
C VAL A 54 -10.38 -11.93 4.80
N MET A 55 -10.67 -12.14 3.51
CA MET A 55 -9.72 -12.58 2.51
C MET A 55 -9.51 -11.43 1.52
N HIS A 56 -8.26 -11.10 1.23
CA HIS A 56 -7.94 -10.07 0.24
C HIS A 56 -7.54 -10.72 -1.08
N ALA A 57 -8.10 -10.23 -2.17
CA ALA A 57 -7.73 -10.62 -3.52
C ALA A 57 -7.09 -9.42 -4.22
N GLY A 58 -5.90 -9.62 -4.75
CA GLY A 58 -5.15 -8.55 -5.41
C GLY A 58 -3.83 -9.05 -5.95
N LYS A 59 -3.01 -8.11 -6.43
CA LYS A 59 -1.71 -8.41 -7.02
C LYS A 59 -0.69 -7.41 -6.52
N VAL A 60 0.54 -7.89 -6.33
CA VAL A 60 1.71 -7.05 -6.04
C VAL A 60 2.87 -7.53 -6.90
N GLY A 61 3.84 -6.65 -7.14
CA GLY A 61 5.09 -7.03 -7.77
C GLY A 61 6.08 -7.58 -6.73
N PRO A 62 7.26 -8.04 -7.18
CA PRO A 62 8.27 -8.58 -6.25
C PRO A 62 8.70 -7.59 -5.17
N GLU A 63 8.80 -6.30 -5.51
CA GLU A 63 9.18 -5.24 -4.57
C GLU A 63 8.09 -4.93 -3.56
N GLY A 64 6.87 -5.39 -3.82
CA GLY A 64 5.71 -5.22 -2.93
C GLY A 64 5.32 -6.48 -2.17
N ALA A 65 6.11 -7.54 -2.22
CA ALA A 65 5.80 -8.79 -1.51
C ALA A 65 5.63 -8.58 -0.01
N TRP A 66 6.31 -7.61 0.57
CA TRP A 66 6.19 -7.25 1.98
C TRP A 66 4.77 -6.77 2.34
N LEU A 67 4.02 -6.23 1.38
CA LEU A 67 2.63 -5.82 1.60
C LEU A 67 1.73 -7.03 1.85
N LYS A 68 1.97 -8.11 1.13
CA LYS A 68 1.27 -9.39 1.35
C LYS A 68 1.54 -9.91 2.74
N GLU A 69 2.80 -9.91 3.17
CA GLU A 69 3.19 -10.33 4.51
C GLU A 69 2.55 -9.46 5.59
N LYS A 70 2.50 -8.15 5.37
CA LYS A 70 1.90 -7.22 6.31
C LYS A 70 0.39 -7.48 6.47
N LEU A 71 -0.31 -7.74 5.37
CA LEU A 71 -1.72 -8.14 5.43
C LEU A 71 -1.89 -9.43 6.25
N GLN A 72 -1.08 -10.43 5.97
CA GLN A 72 -1.13 -11.71 6.68
C GLN A 72 -0.84 -11.54 8.17
N ASP A 73 0.14 -10.75 8.54
CA ASP A 73 0.50 -10.48 9.93
C ASP A 73 -0.63 -9.79 10.70
N ASN A 74 -1.52 -9.10 10.00
CA ASN A 74 -2.67 -8.42 10.57
C ASN A 74 -3.96 -9.26 10.52
N GLY A 75 -3.85 -10.55 10.21
CA GLY A 75 -4.98 -11.46 10.26
C GLY A 75 -5.81 -11.55 8.98
N VAL A 76 -5.32 -11.00 7.88
CA VAL A 76 -5.97 -11.11 6.57
C VAL A 76 -5.52 -12.38 5.87
N ASP A 77 -6.48 -13.13 5.31
CA ASP A 77 -6.18 -14.27 4.46
C ASP A 77 -5.66 -13.77 3.11
N VAL A 78 -4.42 -14.10 2.78
CA VAL A 78 -3.75 -13.59 1.57
C VAL A 78 -3.58 -14.65 0.49
N SER A 79 -4.33 -15.76 0.57
CA SER A 79 -4.21 -16.86 -0.40
C SER A 79 -4.55 -16.43 -1.82
N LEU A 80 -5.32 -15.35 -1.99
CA LEU A 80 -5.66 -14.78 -3.30
C LEU A 80 -4.84 -13.52 -3.65
N VAL A 81 -3.83 -13.19 -2.86
CA VAL A 81 -2.87 -12.13 -3.22
C VAL A 81 -1.71 -12.78 -3.97
N LYS A 82 -1.55 -12.40 -5.23
CA LYS A 82 -0.53 -12.97 -6.11
C LYS A 82 0.63 -12.03 -6.28
N VAL A 83 1.84 -12.57 -6.23
CA VAL A 83 3.05 -11.85 -6.63
C VAL A 83 3.25 -12.09 -8.12
N VAL A 84 3.22 -11.03 -8.91
CA VAL A 84 3.29 -11.08 -10.36
C VAL A 84 4.58 -10.41 -10.87
N ASP A 85 4.92 -10.67 -12.13
CA ASP A 85 6.09 -10.08 -12.76
C ASP A 85 5.73 -8.70 -13.35
N ALA A 86 5.42 -7.77 -12.46
CA ALA A 86 5.08 -6.39 -12.81
C ALA A 86 5.32 -5.53 -11.56
N PRO A 87 5.54 -4.22 -11.72
CA PRO A 87 5.66 -3.34 -10.55
C PRO A 87 4.37 -3.30 -9.73
N THR A 88 4.51 -3.20 -8.42
CA THR A 88 3.39 -2.92 -7.54
C THR A 88 2.86 -1.51 -7.82
N GLY A 89 1.55 -1.33 -7.74
CA GLY A 89 0.96 0.01 -7.78
C GLY A 89 1.58 0.88 -6.68
N HIS A 90 1.80 2.15 -6.99
CA HIS A 90 2.43 3.06 -6.03
C HIS A 90 1.91 4.48 -6.20
N ALA A 91 2.02 5.24 -5.13
CA ALA A 91 1.72 6.66 -5.11
C ALA A 91 2.97 7.43 -4.66
N VAL A 92 3.18 8.57 -5.27
CA VAL A 92 4.23 9.52 -4.86
C VAL A 92 3.53 10.67 -4.16
N ILE A 93 3.84 10.85 -2.88
CA ILE A 93 3.15 11.80 -2.02
C ILE A 93 4.17 12.83 -1.55
N GLN A 94 3.85 14.11 -1.74
CA GLN A 94 4.65 15.22 -1.25
C GLN A 94 3.93 15.83 -0.04
N VAL A 95 4.67 15.99 1.05
CA VAL A 95 4.17 16.64 2.26
C VAL A 95 5.02 17.87 2.50
N ASN A 96 4.43 19.06 2.39
CA ASN A 96 5.13 20.30 2.65
C ASN A 96 5.10 20.68 4.14
N ARG A 97 5.96 21.59 4.50
CA ARG A 97 6.01 22.14 5.86
C ARG A 97 4.74 22.89 6.25
#